data_f0918898a82f98c6475aaeb363429f79
#
_entry.id   f0918898a82f98c6475aaeb363429f79
#
_cell.length_a   1.000
_cell.length_b   1.000
_cell.length_c   1.000
_cell.angle_alpha   90.00
_cell.angle_beta   90.00
_cell.angle_gamma   90.00
#
_symmetry.space_group_name_H-M   'P 1'
#
loop_
_entity.id
_entity.type
_entity.pdbx_description
1 polymer ?
#
loop_
_entity_poly.entity_id
_entity_poly.type
_entity_poly.pdbx_seq_one_letter_code
_entity_poly.pdbx_strand_id
1 'polypeptide(L)'
;MTVEIEKDGEIWTIIHNRPQARNAMDPVSAEELVVAFKEFDKSNAKVAVFYGEGGAFCAGWDLKYAQTLNGNRSNELRELDFPIGSSEPPRGPLGPSRLELNKPVIGAIEGPAVAGGMELALWCDIRVMAEDAYLGVYCRRWGIPLLDGGTVRLPRLVGQGKALEIAMTGRKVEAEECLRIGLCEKVVPSGHTREQAEIMAKEIARFPQDAVLTDRRSIIESRGLSVREGMKLEWVNGVDAVRKQGVKGAARFSAGAGRHGDFKKI
;
A
#
# COMPACT_ATOMS: atom_id res chain seq x y z
N MET A 1 3.30 21.24 7.75
CA MET A 1 3.62 19.97 7.13
C MET A 1 2.47 19.02 7.43
N THR A 2 1.91 18.38 6.43
CA THR A 2 0.77 17.45 6.58
C THR A 2 1.23 16.00 6.59
N VAL A 3 2.55 15.77 6.38
CA VAL A 3 3.17 14.45 6.42
C VAL A 3 4.33 14.47 7.41
N GLU A 4 4.37 13.47 8.27
CA GLU A 4 5.44 13.25 9.25
C GLU A 4 6.11 11.90 8.96
N ILE A 5 7.41 11.80 9.25
CA ILE A 5 8.18 10.56 9.06
C ILE A 5 8.86 10.23 10.37
N GLU A 6 8.49 9.12 10.95
CA GLU A 6 9.18 8.53 12.08
C GLU A 6 10.07 7.37 11.62
N LYS A 7 11.28 7.30 12.17
CA LYS A 7 12.29 6.31 11.75
C LYS A 7 12.71 5.47 12.96
N ASP A 8 12.45 4.17 12.89
CA ASP A 8 12.90 3.20 13.87
C ASP A 8 13.80 2.16 13.17
N GLY A 9 15.11 2.45 13.16
CA GLY A 9 16.09 1.62 12.47
C GLY A 9 15.80 1.48 10.97
N GLU A 10 15.44 0.27 10.56
CA GLU A 10 15.16 -0.07 9.16
C GLU A 10 13.67 0.09 8.79
N ILE A 11 12.84 0.57 9.71
CA ILE A 11 11.41 0.80 9.53
C ILE A 11 11.14 2.30 9.50
N TRP A 12 10.37 2.74 8.52
CA TRP A 12 9.82 4.10 8.49
C TRP A 12 8.31 4.05 8.68
N THR A 13 7.77 4.88 9.57
CA THR A 13 6.34 5.16 9.67
C THR A 13 6.08 6.50 9.01
N ILE A 14 5.37 6.49 7.89
CA ILE A 14 4.95 7.68 7.13
C ILE A 14 3.53 7.99 7.54
N ILE A 15 3.34 9.16 8.14
CA ILE A 15 2.09 9.55 8.79
C ILE A 15 1.45 10.69 8.00
N HIS A 16 0.23 10.48 7.53
CA HIS A 16 -0.60 11.55 6.99
C HIS A 16 -1.34 12.22 8.15
N ASN A 17 -1.03 13.48 8.43
CA ASN A 17 -1.49 14.22 9.60
C ASN A 17 -2.36 15.44 9.21
N ARG A 18 -3.58 15.16 8.78
CA ARG A 18 -4.67 16.12 8.53
C ARG A 18 -5.98 15.69 9.21
N PRO A 19 -5.98 15.43 10.54
CA PRO A 19 -7.13 14.82 11.24
C PRO A 19 -8.40 15.67 11.15
N GLN A 20 -8.29 17.01 11.11
CA GLN A 20 -9.42 17.93 10.95
C GLN A 20 -10.19 17.74 9.62
N ALA A 21 -9.54 17.16 8.61
CA ALA A 21 -10.12 16.78 7.33
C ALA A 21 -10.29 15.25 7.19
N ARG A 22 -10.14 14.48 8.28
CA ARG A 22 -10.09 13.01 8.26
C ARG A 22 -9.09 12.48 7.22
N ASN A 23 -7.95 13.15 7.14
CA ASN A 23 -6.89 12.83 6.19
C ASN A 23 -7.36 12.81 4.72
N ALA A 24 -8.32 13.69 4.35
CA ALA A 24 -8.66 13.91 2.96
C ALA A 24 -7.45 14.50 2.22
N MET A 25 -7.22 14.02 0.99
CA MET A 25 -6.05 14.36 0.19
C MET A 25 -6.24 15.64 -0.59
N ASP A 26 -5.43 16.64 -0.31
CA ASP A 26 -5.25 17.83 -1.12
C ASP A 26 -3.91 17.77 -1.88
N PRO A 27 -3.63 18.70 -2.83
CA PRO A 27 -2.40 18.67 -3.59
C PRO A 27 -1.13 18.74 -2.75
N VAL A 28 -1.14 19.47 -1.64
CA VAL A 28 0.01 19.61 -0.74
C VAL A 28 0.33 18.28 -0.08
N SER A 29 -0.66 17.66 0.55
CA SER A 29 -0.49 16.33 1.16
C SER A 29 -0.10 15.28 0.15
N ALA A 30 -0.69 15.33 -1.05
CA ALA A 30 -0.38 14.40 -2.13
C ALA A 30 1.10 14.47 -2.53
N GLU A 31 1.64 15.68 -2.69
CA GLU A 31 3.04 15.90 -3.04
C GLU A 31 3.98 15.50 -1.89
N GLU A 32 3.68 15.92 -0.66
CA GLU A 32 4.47 15.56 0.53
C GLU A 32 4.56 14.02 0.71
N LEU A 33 3.46 13.29 0.49
CA LEU A 33 3.47 11.83 0.54
C LEU A 33 4.30 11.20 -0.58
N VAL A 34 4.21 11.73 -1.81
CA VAL A 34 5.04 11.25 -2.93
C VAL A 34 6.52 11.41 -2.61
N VAL A 35 6.92 12.58 -2.09
CA VAL A 35 8.30 12.84 -1.68
C VAL A 35 8.73 11.86 -0.59
N ALA A 36 7.92 11.70 0.47
CA ALA A 36 8.22 10.81 1.59
C ALA A 36 8.41 9.35 1.14
N PHE A 37 7.53 8.82 0.30
CA PHE A 37 7.65 7.45 -0.20
C PHE A 37 8.81 7.26 -1.18
N LYS A 38 9.11 8.25 -2.03
CA LYS A 38 10.30 8.20 -2.90
C LYS A 38 11.60 8.27 -2.10
N GLU A 39 11.65 9.05 -1.02
CA GLU A 39 12.79 9.09 -0.10
C GLU A 39 12.96 7.75 0.62
N PHE A 40 11.85 7.18 1.12
CA PHE A 40 11.85 5.84 1.71
C PHE A 40 12.43 4.80 0.74
N ASP A 41 11.95 4.77 -0.50
CA ASP A 41 12.38 3.76 -1.49
C ASP A 41 13.88 3.86 -1.81
N LYS A 42 14.45 5.07 -1.77
CA LYS A 42 15.89 5.32 -1.98
C LYS A 42 16.74 5.12 -0.72
N SER A 43 16.16 5.09 0.47
CA SER A 43 16.87 5.00 1.75
C SER A 43 17.40 3.59 2.02
N ASN A 44 18.05 3.41 3.17
CA ASN A 44 18.44 2.08 3.68
C ASN A 44 17.32 1.38 4.48
N ALA A 45 16.17 2.03 4.67
CA ALA A 45 15.02 1.40 5.30
C ALA A 45 14.50 0.23 4.46
N LYS A 46 13.91 -0.76 5.10
CA LYS A 46 13.46 -2.00 4.47
C LYS A 46 11.95 -2.05 4.25
N VAL A 47 11.18 -1.52 5.20
CA VAL A 47 9.71 -1.55 5.18
C VAL A 47 9.17 -0.20 5.61
N ALA A 48 8.11 0.29 4.94
CA ALA A 48 7.33 1.43 5.42
C ALA A 48 6.00 0.97 6.01
N VAL A 49 5.57 1.67 7.05
CA VAL A 49 4.19 1.67 7.56
C VAL A 49 3.55 2.97 7.11
N PHE A 50 2.37 2.90 6.52
CA PHE A 50 1.57 4.07 6.16
C PHE A 50 0.39 4.19 7.13
N TYR A 51 0.30 5.30 7.81
CA TYR A 51 -0.69 5.55 8.87
C TYR A 51 -1.38 6.91 8.67
N GLY A 52 -2.66 6.98 9.02
CA GLY A 52 -3.42 8.22 9.09
C GLY A 52 -3.65 8.62 10.54
N GLU A 53 -3.19 9.82 10.93
CA GLU A 53 -3.34 10.33 12.30
C GLU A 53 -4.79 10.72 12.61
N GLY A 54 -5.21 10.58 13.88
CA GLY A 54 -6.50 11.09 14.38
C GLY A 54 -7.72 10.24 14.07
N GLY A 55 -7.56 8.91 13.96
CA GLY A 55 -8.68 7.95 13.91
C GLY A 55 -9.36 7.82 12.54
N ALA A 56 -8.72 8.27 11.47
CA ALA A 56 -9.14 8.01 10.10
C ALA A 56 -7.90 7.74 9.22
N PHE A 57 -7.90 6.66 8.48
CA PHE A 57 -6.80 6.42 7.55
C PHE A 57 -6.79 7.48 6.42
N CYS A 58 -7.87 7.59 5.66
CA CYS A 58 -8.03 8.61 4.64
C CYS A 58 -9.48 8.67 4.13
N ALA A 59 -10.06 9.88 4.10
CA ALA A 59 -11.41 10.11 3.58
C ALA A 59 -11.47 10.24 2.05
N GLY A 60 -10.35 10.08 1.35
CA GLY A 60 -10.25 10.21 -0.10
C GLY A 60 -9.87 11.61 -0.54
N TRP A 61 -10.24 11.98 -1.76
CA TRP A 61 -9.90 13.30 -2.32
C TRP A 61 -10.64 14.42 -1.59
N ASP A 62 -9.95 15.53 -1.30
CA ASP A 62 -10.54 16.69 -0.62
C ASP A 62 -11.58 17.36 -1.54
N LEU A 63 -12.86 17.19 -1.23
CA LEU A 63 -13.95 17.72 -2.04
C LEU A 63 -14.02 19.25 -1.99
N LYS A 64 -13.49 19.88 -0.94
CA LYS A 64 -13.37 21.34 -0.87
C LYS A 64 -12.34 21.86 -1.86
N TYR A 65 -11.29 21.10 -2.09
CA TYR A 65 -10.35 21.40 -3.17
C TYR A 65 -10.95 21.05 -4.53
N ALA A 66 -11.55 19.87 -4.69
CA ALA A 66 -12.09 19.38 -5.95
C ALA A 66 -13.13 20.34 -6.57
N GLN A 67 -14.00 20.97 -5.76
CA GLN A 67 -14.97 21.95 -6.26
C GLN A 67 -14.33 23.19 -6.89
N THR A 68 -13.06 23.48 -6.59
CA THR A 68 -12.34 24.62 -7.16
C THR A 68 -11.80 24.35 -8.57
N LEU A 69 -11.82 23.09 -9.03
CA LEU A 69 -11.27 22.67 -10.33
C LEU A 69 -12.21 22.94 -11.52
N ASN A 70 -13.20 23.80 -11.36
CA ASN A 70 -14.07 24.24 -12.43
C ASN A 70 -13.46 25.46 -13.17
N GLY A 71 -13.91 25.71 -14.39
CA GLY A 71 -13.50 26.86 -15.19
C GLY A 71 -11.98 26.90 -15.46
N ASN A 72 -11.31 27.99 -15.08
CA ASN A 72 -9.92 28.23 -15.40
C ASN A 72 -8.91 27.26 -14.73
N ARG A 73 -9.33 26.56 -13.67
CA ARG A 73 -8.49 25.58 -12.98
C ARG A 73 -8.62 24.14 -13.51
N SER A 74 -9.41 23.92 -14.55
CA SER A 74 -9.54 22.59 -15.16
C SER A 74 -8.21 22.03 -15.69
N ASN A 75 -7.23 22.89 -15.97
CA ASN A 75 -5.88 22.47 -16.38
C ASN A 75 -5.12 21.70 -15.29
N GLU A 76 -5.42 21.90 -14.01
CA GLU A 76 -4.80 21.15 -12.90
C GLU A 76 -5.10 19.65 -12.98
N LEU A 77 -6.24 19.26 -13.54
CA LEU A 77 -6.53 17.83 -13.80
C LEU A 77 -5.64 17.23 -14.88
N ARG A 78 -5.19 18.06 -15.87
CA ARG A 78 -4.29 17.59 -16.94
C ARG A 78 -2.89 17.28 -16.43
N GLU A 79 -2.46 17.91 -15.34
CA GLU A 79 -1.18 17.59 -14.69
C GLU A 79 -1.16 16.18 -14.09
N LEU A 80 -2.35 15.57 -13.92
CA LEU A 80 -2.51 14.21 -13.46
C LEU A 80 -2.65 13.18 -14.60
N ASP A 81 -2.66 13.62 -15.86
CA ASP A 81 -2.69 12.74 -17.03
C ASP A 81 -1.38 11.95 -17.14
N PHE A 82 -1.47 10.72 -17.67
CA PHE A 82 -0.29 9.94 -17.98
C PHE A 82 0.44 10.56 -19.18
N PRO A 83 1.69 11.02 -19.04
CA PRO A 83 2.42 11.64 -20.16
C PRO A 83 2.69 10.60 -21.26
N ILE A 84 2.49 11.01 -22.52
CA ILE A 84 2.77 10.13 -23.66
C ILE A 84 4.29 9.88 -23.71
N GLY A 85 4.67 8.60 -23.72
CA GLY A 85 6.09 8.18 -23.82
C GLY A 85 6.89 8.26 -22.53
N SER A 86 6.26 8.62 -21.38
CA SER A 86 6.92 8.53 -20.07
C SER A 86 6.92 7.09 -19.57
N SER A 87 8.06 6.66 -19.04
CA SER A 87 8.18 5.38 -18.31
C SER A 87 7.75 5.50 -16.85
N GLU A 88 7.74 6.71 -16.27
CA GLU A 88 7.33 6.96 -14.90
C GLU A 88 5.87 7.44 -14.87
N PRO A 89 5.01 6.82 -14.04
CA PRO A 89 3.67 7.31 -13.86
C PRO A 89 3.70 8.67 -13.13
N PRO A 90 2.80 9.61 -13.48
CA PRO A 90 2.65 10.85 -12.72
C PRO A 90 2.09 10.51 -11.34
N ARG A 91 2.22 11.46 -10.39
CA ARG A 91 1.51 11.30 -9.12
C ARG A 91 0.00 11.11 -9.36
N GLY A 92 -0.63 10.30 -8.51
CA GLY A 92 -2.08 10.21 -8.52
C GLY A 92 -2.75 11.43 -7.86
N PRO A 93 -4.07 11.61 -8.06
CA PRO A 93 -4.88 12.53 -7.23
C PRO A 93 -4.67 12.31 -5.73
N LEU A 94 -4.49 11.06 -5.32
CA LEU A 94 -4.18 10.63 -3.95
C LEU A 94 -2.67 10.54 -3.66
N GLY A 95 -1.84 11.23 -4.40
CA GLY A 95 -0.39 11.25 -4.18
C GLY A 95 0.28 9.94 -4.60
N PRO A 96 0.71 9.06 -3.64
CA PRO A 96 1.54 7.89 -3.93
C PRO A 96 0.81 6.75 -4.64
N SER A 97 -0.49 6.83 -4.86
CA SER A 97 -1.33 5.74 -5.40
C SER A 97 -0.84 5.12 -6.71
N ARG A 98 -0.05 5.87 -7.48
CA ARG A 98 0.54 5.41 -8.77
C ARG A 98 2.03 5.09 -8.67
N LEU A 99 2.67 5.27 -7.50
CA LEU A 99 4.08 4.91 -7.33
C LEU A 99 4.25 3.39 -7.37
N GLU A 100 5.32 2.96 -8.04
CA GLU A 100 5.79 1.58 -8.09
C GLU A 100 7.07 1.50 -7.26
N LEU A 101 6.93 1.20 -5.97
CA LEU A 101 8.05 1.12 -5.05
C LEU A 101 8.73 -0.25 -5.13
N ASN A 102 10.04 -0.26 -4.93
CA ASN A 102 10.83 -1.49 -4.83
C ASN A 102 10.68 -2.17 -3.46
N LYS A 103 10.22 -1.45 -2.45
CA LYS A 103 10.14 -1.88 -1.06
C LYS A 103 8.70 -1.99 -0.58
N PRO A 104 8.41 -2.89 0.39
CA PRO A 104 7.06 -3.11 0.87
C PRO A 104 6.53 -1.96 1.73
N VAL A 105 5.21 -1.75 1.61
CA VAL A 105 4.43 -0.81 2.42
C VAL A 105 3.30 -1.56 3.11
N ILE A 106 3.16 -1.37 4.43
CA ILE A 106 2.07 -1.89 5.24
C ILE A 106 1.14 -0.74 5.59
N GLY A 107 -0.13 -0.83 5.17
CA GLY A 107 -1.17 0.12 5.58
C GLY A 107 -1.68 -0.19 6.97
N ALA A 108 -1.56 0.74 7.91
CA ALA A 108 -2.17 0.69 9.24
C ALA A 108 -3.49 1.46 9.20
N ILE A 109 -4.60 0.73 9.02
CA ILE A 109 -5.91 1.29 8.72
C ILE A 109 -6.70 1.49 10.02
N GLU A 110 -6.56 2.67 10.61
CA GLU A 110 -7.37 3.09 11.75
C GLU A 110 -8.61 3.82 11.26
N GLY A 111 -9.81 3.34 11.66
CA GLY A 111 -11.09 3.94 11.24
C GLY A 111 -11.34 3.92 9.73
N PRO A 112 -12.00 4.95 9.18
CA PRO A 112 -12.41 4.96 7.77
C PRO A 112 -11.24 5.09 6.78
N ALA A 113 -11.27 4.25 5.74
CA ALA A 113 -10.49 4.38 4.51
C ALA A 113 -11.47 4.33 3.33
N VAL A 114 -11.93 5.49 2.85
CA VAL A 114 -13.04 5.56 1.90
C VAL A 114 -12.70 6.34 0.64
N ALA A 115 -13.41 6.06 -0.45
CA ALA A 115 -13.16 6.65 -1.75
C ALA A 115 -11.69 6.42 -2.18
N GLY A 116 -10.95 7.48 -2.52
CA GLY A 116 -9.52 7.39 -2.78
C GLY A 116 -8.71 6.88 -1.59
N GLY A 117 -9.19 7.04 -0.35
CA GLY A 117 -8.56 6.42 0.83
C GLY A 117 -8.60 4.90 0.81
N MET A 118 -9.67 4.31 0.27
CA MET A 118 -9.69 2.88 -0.02
C MET A 118 -8.66 2.52 -1.10
N GLU A 119 -8.50 3.35 -2.13
CA GLU A 119 -7.51 3.12 -3.19
C GLU A 119 -6.07 3.15 -2.65
N LEU A 120 -5.77 4.06 -1.70
CA LEU A 120 -4.49 4.08 -0.99
C LEU A 120 -4.29 2.84 -0.10
N ALA A 121 -5.33 2.38 0.59
CA ALA A 121 -5.25 1.12 1.35
C ALA A 121 -4.95 -0.07 0.42
N LEU A 122 -5.56 -0.10 -0.78
CA LEU A 122 -5.30 -1.13 -1.80
C LEU A 122 -3.92 -0.98 -2.48
N TRP A 123 -3.31 0.21 -2.43
CA TRP A 123 -1.96 0.44 -2.94
C TRP A 123 -0.90 -0.16 -2.02
N CYS A 124 -1.12 -0.19 -0.71
CA CYS A 124 -0.23 -0.88 0.23
C CYS A 124 -0.16 -2.38 -0.10
N ASP A 125 0.99 -3.01 0.14
CA ASP A 125 1.16 -4.45 -0.06
C ASP A 125 0.32 -5.27 0.93
N ILE A 126 0.30 -4.85 2.20
CA ILE A 126 -0.38 -5.51 3.31
C ILE A 126 -1.22 -4.47 4.05
N ARG A 127 -2.36 -4.88 4.62
CA ARG A 127 -3.29 -4.03 5.41
C ARG A 127 -3.54 -4.66 6.77
N VAL A 128 -3.26 -3.88 7.82
CA VAL A 128 -3.65 -4.17 9.20
C VAL A 128 -4.79 -3.21 9.53
N MET A 129 -5.97 -3.72 9.83
CA MET A 129 -7.18 -2.92 10.08
C MET A 129 -7.59 -2.96 11.55
N ALA A 130 -8.10 -1.85 12.08
CA ALA A 130 -8.83 -1.85 13.34
C ALA A 130 -10.18 -2.57 13.17
N GLU A 131 -10.67 -3.20 14.24
CA GLU A 131 -11.94 -3.95 14.22
C GLU A 131 -13.16 -3.07 13.88
N ASP A 132 -13.11 -1.76 14.19
CA ASP A 132 -14.13 -0.77 13.87
C ASP A 132 -13.84 0.00 12.57
N ALA A 133 -12.70 -0.25 11.92
CA ALA A 133 -12.34 0.34 10.64
C ALA A 133 -13.20 -0.24 9.50
N TYR A 134 -13.28 0.52 8.44
CA TYR A 134 -14.00 0.09 7.24
C TYR A 134 -13.46 0.69 5.96
N LEU A 135 -13.71 -0.04 4.86
CA LEU A 135 -13.46 0.43 3.51
C LEU A 135 -14.78 0.77 2.80
N GLY A 136 -14.70 1.57 1.74
CA GLY A 136 -15.89 1.86 0.92
C GLY A 136 -15.66 2.81 -0.23
N VAL A 137 -16.37 2.61 -1.35
CA VAL A 137 -16.28 3.45 -2.55
C VAL A 137 -17.25 4.64 -2.42
N TYR A 138 -17.00 5.49 -1.40
CA TYR A 138 -17.92 6.58 -1.05
C TYR A 138 -17.95 7.74 -2.05
N CYS A 139 -16.95 7.86 -2.93
CA CYS A 139 -16.94 8.81 -4.04
C CYS A 139 -18.12 8.61 -5.00
N ARG A 140 -18.73 7.42 -5.05
CA ARG A 140 -19.90 7.11 -5.86
C ARG A 140 -21.07 8.06 -5.61
N ARG A 141 -21.24 8.50 -4.35
CA ARG A 141 -22.30 9.47 -3.94
C ARG A 141 -22.17 10.83 -4.62
N TRP A 142 -20.97 11.16 -5.08
CA TRP A 142 -20.61 12.46 -5.65
C TRP A 142 -20.34 12.42 -7.15
N GLY A 143 -20.58 11.29 -7.80
CA GLY A 143 -20.31 11.11 -9.23
C GLY A 143 -18.81 11.01 -9.58
N ILE A 144 -17.93 10.87 -8.58
CA ILE A 144 -16.50 10.77 -8.79
C ILE A 144 -16.12 9.28 -8.98
N PRO A 145 -15.43 8.93 -10.08
CA PRO A 145 -14.94 7.58 -10.31
C PRO A 145 -13.68 7.29 -9.47
N LEU A 146 -13.28 6.02 -9.41
CA LEU A 146 -11.99 5.61 -8.88
C LEU A 146 -10.91 5.89 -9.93
N LEU A 147 -9.86 6.63 -9.59
CA LEU A 147 -8.80 7.08 -10.51
C LEU A 147 -7.37 6.77 -9.99
N ASP A 148 -7.28 6.18 -8.81
CA ASP A 148 -6.05 5.89 -8.10
C ASP A 148 -5.75 4.39 -7.98
N GLY A 149 -6.31 3.60 -8.91
CA GLY A 149 -6.03 2.17 -9.05
C GLY A 149 -7.03 1.25 -8.37
N GLY A 150 -8.12 1.76 -7.80
CA GLY A 150 -9.15 0.95 -7.14
C GLY A 150 -9.79 -0.06 -8.08
N THR A 151 -10.13 0.34 -9.32
CA THR A 151 -10.71 -0.57 -10.33
C THR A 151 -9.72 -1.63 -10.82
N VAL A 152 -8.42 -1.41 -10.61
CA VAL A 152 -7.36 -2.34 -11.02
C VAL A 152 -6.99 -3.29 -9.87
N ARG A 153 -6.87 -2.78 -8.64
CA ARG A 153 -6.40 -3.56 -7.47
C ARG A 153 -7.50 -4.34 -6.79
N LEU A 154 -8.69 -3.74 -6.63
CA LEU A 154 -9.81 -4.39 -5.94
C LEU A 154 -10.18 -5.76 -6.53
N PRO A 155 -10.42 -5.91 -7.86
CA PRO A 155 -10.78 -7.21 -8.44
C PRO A 155 -9.66 -8.26 -8.34
N ARG A 156 -8.41 -7.82 -8.19
CA ARG A 156 -7.26 -8.73 -8.00
C ARG A 156 -7.19 -9.31 -6.59
N LEU A 157 -7.78 -8.63 -5.61
CA LEU A 157 -7.85 -9.10 -4.22
C LEU A 157 -9.11 -9.93 -3.97
N VAL A 158 -10.28 -9.47 -4.40
CA VAL A 158 -11.55 -10.09 -4.02
C VAL A 158 -12.28 -10.78 -5.16
N GLY A 159 -11.72 -10.80 -6.37
CA GLY A 159 -12.36 -11.28 -7.57
C GLY A 159 -13.35 -10.27 -8.18
N GLN A 160 -13.66 -10.44 -9.48
CA GLN A 160 -14.42 -9.48 -10.27
C GLN A 160 -15.84 -9.24 -9.72
N GLY A 161 -16.57 -10.30 -9.36
CA GLY A 161 -17.96 -10.18 -8.90
C GLY A 161 -18.08 -9.35 -7.62
N LYS A 162 -17.24 -9.64 -6.61
CA LYS A 162 -17.22 -8.89 -5.35
C LYS A 162 -16.73 -7.46 -5.57
N ALA A 163 -15.73 -7.25 -6.43
CA ALA A 163 -15.25 -5.91 -6.76
C ALA A 163 -16.33 -5.04 -7.43
N LEU A 164 -17.10 -5.60 -8.37
CA LEU A 164 -18.24 -4.91 -9.00
C LEU A 164 -19.31 -4.56 -7.99
N GLU A 165 -19.67 -5.48 -7.10
CA GLU A 165 -20.66 -5.24 -6.06
C GLU A 165 -20.22 -4.08 -5.16
N ILE A 166 -19.02 -4.10 -4.61
CA ILE A 166 -18.48 -3.05 -3.74
C ILE A 166 -18.39 -1.70 -4.49
N ALA A 167 -17.84 -1.70 -5.72
CA ALA A 167 -17.62 -0.48 -6.48
C ALA A 167 -18.93 0.19 -6.94
N MET A 168 -19.94 -0.58 -7.37
CA MET A 168 -21.19 -0.04 -7.88
C MET A 168 -22.13 0.41 -6.76
N THR A 169 -22.21 -0.35 -5.66
CA THR A 169 -23.07 0.01 -4.52
C THR A 169 -22.48 1.14 -3.68
N GLY A 170 -21.15 1.23 -3.63
CA GLY A 170 -20.43 2.17 -2.76
C GLY A 170 -20.72 1.94 -1.28
N ARG A 171 -21.10 0.72 -0.90
CA ARG A 171 -21.44 0.37 0.48
C ARG A 171 -20.21 0.35 1.39
N LYS A 172 -20.47 0.34 2.68
CA LYS A 172 -19.48 0.05 3.72
C LYS A 172 -19.06 -1.42 3.66
N VAL A 173 -17.76 -1.69 3.79
CA VAL A 173 -17.18 -3.03 3.97
C VAL A 173 -16.44 -3.01 5.30
N GLU A 174 -16.98 -3.68 6.30
CA GLU A 174 -16.45 -3.71 7.65
C GLU A 174 -15.20 -4.60 7.77
N ALA A 175 -14.39 -4.40 8.81
CA ALA A 175 -13.10 -5.07 8.99
C ALA A 175 -13.22 -6.61 8.95
N GLU A 176 -14.25 -7.18 9.60
CA GLU A 176 -14.50 -8.62 9.57
C GLU A 176 -14.78 -9.13 8.14
N GLU A 177 -15.60 -8.39 7.37
CA GLU A 177 -15.83 -8.73 5.97
C GLU A 177 -14.54 -8.58 5.15
N CYS A 178 -13.78 -7.49 5.37
CA CYS A 178 -12.49 -7.28 4.70
C CYS A 178 -11.55 -8.46 4.90
N LEU A 179 -11.41 -8.96 6.14
CA LEU A 179 -10.58 -10.12 6.45
C LEU A 179 -11.10 -11.38 5.73
N ARG A 180 -12.41 -11.62 5.79
CA ARG A 180 -13.04 -12.81 5.19
C ARG A 180 -12.90 -12.89 3.68
N ILE A 181 -12.90 -11.74 2.98
CA ILE A 181 -12.82 -11.68 1.51
C ILE A 181 -11.41 -11.39 0.98
N GLY A 182 -10.40 -11.30 1.84
CA GLY A 182 -9.02 -11.01 1.46
C GLY A 182 -8.74 -9.54 1.10
N LEU A 183 -9.52 -8.62 1.67
CA LEU A 183 -9.33 -7.18 1.49
C LEU A 183 -8.42 -6.58 2.56
N CYS A 184 -8.16 -7.29 3.64
CA CYS A 184 -7.09 -7.04 4.59
C CYS A 184 -6.49 -8.36 5.10
N GLU A 185 -5.30 -8.29 5.64
CA GLU A 185 -4.53 -9.46 6.06
C GLU A 185 -4.60 -9.69 7.58
N LYS A 186 -4.93 -8.64 8.35
CA LYS A 186 -5.04 -8.74 9.82
C LYS A 186 -6.05 -7.74 10.36
N VAL A 187 -6.86 -8.16 11.34
CA VAL A 187 -7.71 -7.29 12.15
C VAL A 187 -7.21 -7.28 13.58
N VAL A 188 -7.20 -6.11 14.21
CA VAL A 188 -6.70 -5.86 15.56
C VAL A 188 -7.67 -4.94 16.32
N PRO A 189 -7.61 -4.88 17.65
CA PRO A 189 -8.39 -3.90 18.41
C PRO A 189 -8.10 -2.46 17.97
N SER A 190 -9.10 -1.60 18.07
CA SER A 190 -8.97 -0.17 17.75
C SER A 190 -7.83 0.47 18.56
N GLY A 191 -7.06 1.36 17.91
CA GLY A 191 -5.89 2.00 18.48
C GLY A 191 -4.59 1.19 18.38
N HIS A 192 -4.63 -0.04 17.84
CA HIS A 192 -3.45 -0.92 17.77
C HIS A 192 -2.94 -1.18 16.35
N THR A 193 -3.53 -0.57 15.32
CA THR A 193 -3.14 -0.85 13.92
C THR A 193 -1.71 -0.47 13.63
N ARG A 194 -1.27 0.70 14.09
CA ARG A 194 0.10 1.20 13.90
C ARG A 194 1.11 0.27 14.55
N GLU A 195 0.94 -0.03 15.83
CA GLU A 195 1.83 -0.93 16.58
C GLU A 195 1.98 -2.29 15.89
N GLN A 196 0.85 -2.89 15.49
CA GLN A 196 0.85 -4.20 14.84
C GLN A 196 1.45 -4.18 13.44
N ALA A 197 1.28 -3.09 12.68
CA ALA A 197 1.94 -2.90 11.40
C ALA A 197 3.46 -2.74 11.56
N GLU A 198 3.91 -1.99 12.56
CA GLU A 198 5.33 -1.83 12.88
C GLU A 198 5.98 -3.15 13.36
N ILE A 199 5.27 -3.96 14.15
CA ILE A 199 5.71 -5.31 14.53
C ILE A 199 5.88 -6.18 13.28
N MET A 200 4.88 -6.21 12.39
CA MET A 200 4.95 -6.97 11.14
C MET A 200 6.07 -6.45 10.22
N ALA A 201 6.29 -5.14 10.16
CA ALA A 201 7.38 -4.54 9.41
C ALA A 201 8.75 -5.01 9.93
N LYS A 202 8.94 -5.08 11.25
CA LYS A 202 10.15 -5.61 11.89
C LYS A 202 10.35 -7.10 11.58
N GLU A 203 9.27 -7.88 11.54
CA GLU A 203 9.33 -9.29 11.14
C GLU A 203 9.81 -9.47 9.70
N ILE A 204 9.31 -8.66 8.76
CA ILE A 204 9.76 -8.67 7.36
C ILE A 204 11.21 -8.19 7.24
N ALA A 205 11.58 -7.12 7.95
CA ALA A 205 12.88 -6.50 7.86
C ALA A 205 14.04 -7.41 8.32
N ARG A 206 13.79 -8.35 9.24
CA ARG A 206 14.82 -9.28 9.74
C ARG A 206 15.27 -10.33 8.72
N PHE A 207 14.45 -10.60 7.70
CA PHE A 207 14.82 -11.60 6.69
C PHE A 207 15.80 -11.04 5.66
N PRO A 208 16.55 -11.93 4.95
CA PRO A 208 17.40 -11.54 3.83
C PRO A 208 16.57 -10.83 2.74
N GLN A 209 16.84 -9.54 2.54
CA GLN A 209 15.97 -8.69 1.73
C GLN A 209 15.96 -9.03 0.24
N ASP A 210 17.04 -9.55 -0.31
CA ASP A 210 17.07 -9.96 -1.72
C ASP A 210 15.96 -10.98 -2.03
N ALA A 211 15.69 -11.94 -1.12
CA ALA A 211 14.61 -12.91 -1.29
C ALA A 211 13.23 -12.25 -1.12
N VAL A 212 13.02 -11.47 -0.05
CA VAL A 212 11.74 -10.79 0.21
C VAL A 212 11.31 -9.89 -0.96
N LEU A 213 12.24 -9.07 -1.45
CA LEU A 213 11.95 -8.12 -2.53
C LEU A 213 11.75 -8.81 -3.88
N THR A 214 12.47 -9.90 -4.12
CA THR A 214 12.32 -10.73 -5.32
C THR A 214 10.95 -11.39 -5.38
N ASP A 215 10.51 -12.02 -4.28
CA ASP A 215 9.21 -12.68 -4.21
C ASP A 215 8.08 -11.65 -4.36
N ARG A 216 8.19 -10.50 -3.65
CA ARG A 216 7.23 -9.39 -3.79
C ARG A 216 7.13 -8.95 -5.24
N ARG A 217 8.26 -8.71 -5.91
CA ARG A 217 8.29 -8.27 -7.31
C ARG A 217 7.67 -9.31 -8.22
N SER A 218 8.00 -10.59 -8.07
CA SER A 218 7.45 -11.67 -8.87
C SER A 218 5.94 -11.81 -8.72
N ILE A 219 5.40 -11.68 -7.49
CA ILE A 219 3.97 -11.69 -7.23
C ILE A 219 3.26 -10.51 -7.95
N ILE A 220 3.86 -9.32 -7.94
CA ILE A 220 3.28 -8.14 -8.58
C ILE A 220 3.35 -8.23 -10.10
N GLU A 221 4.49 -8.57 -10.67
CA GLU A 221 4.75 -8.55 -12.11
C GLU A 221 4.14 -9.75 -12.85
N SER A 222 3.93 -10.89 -12.18
CA SER A 222 3.31 -12.07 -12.80
C SER A 222 1.82 -11.93 -13.10
N ARG A 223 1.20 -10.85 -12.66
CA ARG A 223 -0.23 -10.62 -12.85
C ARG A 223 -0.61 -10.51 -14.32
N GLY A 224 -1.53 -11.36 -14.76
CA GLY A 224 -1.99 -11.42 -16.15
C GLY A 224 -1.12 -12.29 -17.07
N LEU A 225 -0.02 -12.83 -16.58
CA LEU A 225 0.79 -13.81 -17.32
C LEU A 225 0.18 -15.20 -17.22
N SER A 226 0.47 -16.05 -18.20
CA SER A 226 0.24 -17.48 -18.07
C SER A 226 1.12 -18.07 -16.94
N VAL A 227 0.71 -19.19 -16.36
CA VAL A 227 1.50 -19.86 -15.30
C VAL A 227 2.95 -20.11 -15.75
N ARG A 228 3.15 -20.53 -17.00
CA ARG A 228 4.48 -20.79 -17.55
C ARG A 228 5.32 -19.51 -17.65
N GLU A 229 4.74 -18.42 -18.09
CA GLU A 229 5.44 -17.12 -18.19
C GLU A 229 5.74 -16.56 -16.79
N GLY A 230 4.77 -16.65 -15.85
CA GLY A 230 4.98 -16.27 -14.47
C GLY A 230 6.13 -17.05 -13.82
N MET A 231 6.19 -18.38 -13.98
CA MET A 231 7.30 -19.18 -13.45
C MET A 231 8.66 -18.83 -14.09
N LYS A 232 8.70 -18.47 -15.37
CA LYS A 232 9.94 -17.98 -15.99
C LYS A 232 10.38 -16.66 -15.40
N LEU A 233 9.44 -15.74 -15.19
CA LEU A 233 9.70 -14.44 -14.56
C LEU A 233 10.21 -14.62 -13.11
N GLU A 234 9.54 -15.46 -12.33
CA GLU A 234 9.95 -15.81 -10.97
C GLU A 234 11.39 -16.32 -10.91
N TRP A 235 11.76 -17.23 -11.82
CA TRP A 235 13.12 -17.72 -11.91
C TRP A 235 14.13 -16.61 -12.23
N VAL A 236 13.83 -15.77 -13.22
CA VAL A 236 14.70 -14.66 -13.63
C VAL A 236 14.87 -13.66 -12.48
N ASN A 237 13.80 -13.33 -11.78
CA ASN A 237 13.85 -12.43 -10.64
C ASN A 237 14.63 -13.04 -9.47
N GLY A 238 14.49 -14.35 -9.20
CA GLY A 238 14.95 -15.01 -7.97
C GLY A 238 16.36 -15.60 -7.99
N VAL A 239 16.85 -16.03 -9.17
CA VAL A 239 18.10 -16.81 -9.26
C VAL A 239 19.31 -16.08 -8.67
N ASP A 240 19.37 -14.76 -8.76
CA ASP A 240 20.48 -13.98 -8.19
C ASP A 240 20.39 -13.85 -6.68
N ALA A 241 19.19 -13.79 -6.08
CA ALA A 241 19.02 -13.85 -4.64
C ALA A 241 19.54 -15.19 -4.06
N VAL A 242 19.30 -16.32 -4.74
CA VAL A 242 19.85 -17.61 -4.35
C VAL A 242 21.38 -17.58 -4.38
N ARG A 243 21.99 -17.04 -5.44
CA ARG A 243 23.45 -16.95 -5.57
C ARG A 243 24.09 -16.05 -4.50
N LYS A 244 23.48 -14.90 -4.21
CA LYS A 244 24.04 -13.90 -3.28
C LYS A 244 23.84 -14.28 -1.82
N GLN A 245 22.65 -14.72 -1.44
CA GLN A 245 22.24 -14.93 -0.04
C GLN A 245 21.78 -16.36 0.26
N GLY A 246 21.10 -17.03 -0.65
CA GLY A 246 20.51 -18.36 -0.43
C GLY A 246 21.53 -19.43 -0.10
N VAL A 247 22.65 -19.49 -0.84
CA VAL A 247 23.74 -20.45 -0.58
C VAL A 247 24.37 -20.26 0.83
N LYS A 248 24.54 -19.00 1.25
CA LYS A 248 25.01 -18.67 2.60
C LYS A 248 23.98 -19.03 3.67
N GLY A 249 22.70 -18.84 3.38
CA GLY A 249 21.57 -19.25 4.22
C GLY A 249 21.56 -20.77 4.44
N ALA A 250 21.71 -21.54 3.37
CA ALA A 250 21.81 -23.00 3.44
C ALA A 250 22.98 -23.46 4.29
N ALA A 251 24.14 -22.80 4.21
CA ALA A 251 25.28 -23.09 5.05
C ALA A 251 25.00 -22.83 6.55
N ARG A 252 24.33 -21.70 6.88
CA ARG A 252 23.90 -21.42 8.27
C ARG A 252 22.94 -22.48 8.80
N PHE A 253 21.96 -22.89 7.99
CA PHE A 253 21.01 -23.96 8.35
C PHE A 253 21.75 -25.28 8.61
N SER A 254 22.68 -25.65 7.74
CA SER A 254 23.51 -26.87 7.92
C SER A 254 24.34 -26.82 9.19
N ALA A 255 24.81 -25.64 9.60
CA ALA A 255 25.51 -25.42 10.86
C ALA A 255 24.57 -25.36 12.10
N GLY A 256 23.25 -25.50 11.92
CA GLY A 256 22.28 -25.62 13.03
C GLY A 256 21.42 -24.38 13.28
N ALA A 257 21.58 -23.30 12.51
CA ALA A 257 20.74 -22.12 12.67
C ALA A 257 19.31 -22.38 12.18
N GLY A 258 18.30 -21.82 12.85
CA GLY A 258 16.90 -21.83 12.43
C GLY A 258 16.23 -23.21 12.39
N ARG A 259 16.83 -24.26 12.95
CA ARG A 259 16.24 -25.59 12.99
C ARG A 259 14.93 -25.57 13.78
N HIS A 260 13.96 -26.42 13.37
CA HIS A 260 12.65 -26.57 14.00
C HIS A 260 11.80 -25.28 14.01
N GLY A 261 12.03 -24.37 13.05
CA GLY A 261 11.25 -23.13 12.95
C GLY A 261 11.68 -22.04 13.95
N ASP A 262 12.87 -22.12 14.52
CA ASP A 262 13.41 -21.07 15.37
C ASP A 262 13.90 -19.89 14.51
N PHE A 263 13.06 -18.87 14.39
CA PHE A 263 13.38 -17.63 13.67
C PHE A 263 14.21 -16.63 14.48
N LYS A 264 14.56 -16.89 15.74
CA LYS A 264 15.32 -15.96 16.59
C LYS A 264 16.81 -15.95 16.28
N LYS A 265 17.30 -16.96 15.57
CA LYS A 265 18.72 -17.18 15.27
C LYS A 265 19.05 -17.20 13.78
N ILE A 266 18.28 -16.46 13.00
CA ILE A 266 18.48 -16.40 11.55
C ILE A 266 19.34 -15.20 11.19
#